data_88354c8db663b467a4126287f2503466
#
_entry.id   88354c8db663b467a4126287f2503466
#
_cell.length_a   1.000
_cell.length_b   1.000
_cell.length_c   1.000
_cell.angle_alpha   90.00
_cell.angle_beta   90.00
_cell.angle_gamma   90.00
#
_symmetry.space_group_name_H-M   'P 1'
#
loop_
_entity.id
_entity.type
_entity.pdbx_description
1 polymer ?
#
loop_
_entity_poly.entity_id
_entity_poly.type
_entity_poly.pdbx_seq_one_letter_code
_entity_poly.pdbx_strand_id
1 'polypeptide(L)'
;MEQITRSSLLIQKMVTGAPVVNLFKQWNIVCEQIPFPKTETKDLPTHDYSSKNGEDAYIPSFIPIKAYDLAISFYYTGDLDSCYTNIFKGFIAYLQGTPPVNDNYDSITEGGFRIYDRHNMIGRQKVYLKSFDPENLVHISGDSIQFKLTFRVSDPSTDIVLTDPNVKVTL
;
A
#
# COMPACT_ATOMS: atom_id res chain seq x y z
N MET A 1 20.00 17.86 11.91
CA MET A 1 19.29 16.66 12.44
C MET A 1 18.15 16.41 11.48
N GLU A 2 18.36 15.48 10.53
CA GLU A 2 17.26 15.08 9.63
C GLU A 2 16.16 14.48 10.51
N GLN A 3 15.02 15.15 10.55
CA GLN A 3 13.80 14.53 11.07
C GLN A 3 13.57 13.28 10.20
N ILE A 4 13.82 12.13 10.77
CA ILE A 4 13.34 10.86 10.23
C ILE A 4 11.82 10.99 10.30
N THR A 5 11.23 11.39 9.19
CA THR A 5 9.78 11.48 9.04
C THR A 5 9.26 10.06 9.26
N ARG A 6 8.62 9.86 10.39
CA ARG A 6 8.21 8.55 10.93
C ARG A 6 7.25 7.76 10.04
N SER A 7 6.88 8.25 8.89
CA SER A 7 5.83 7.67 8.06
C SER A 7 6.09 7.78 6.56
N SER A 8 7.32 7.55 6.12
CA SER A 8 7.58 7.46 4.69
C SER A 8 7.23 6.08 4.17
N LEU A 9 6.17 6.00 3.40
CA LEU A 9 5.84 4.83 2.62
C LEU A 9 6.71 4.82 1.37
N LEU A 10 7.37 3.69 1.11
CA LEU A 10 8.07 3.43 -0.13
C LEU A 10 7.18 2.58 -1.04
N ILE A 11 7.20 2.90 -2.32
CA ILE A 11 6.44 2.18 -3.33
C ILE A 11 7.32 1.88 -4.54
N GLN A 12 7.12 0.73 -5.15
CA GLN A 12 7.83 0.32 -6.35
C GLN A 12 6.89 -0.48 -7.25
N LYS A 13 6.80 -0.13 -8.52
CA LYS A 13 6.09 -0.94 -9.51
C LYS A 13 6.79 -2.29 -9.70
N MET A 14 6.01 -3.35 -9.94
CA MET A 14 6.53 -4.69 -10.15
C MET A 14 7.02 -4.90 -11.59
N VAL A 15 7.86 -3.99 -12.06
CA VAL A 15 8.52 -4.02 -13.36
C VAL A 15 10.03 -4.08 -13.13
N THR A 16 10.73 -4.85 -13.96
CA THR A 16 12.20 -4.94 -13.86
C THR A 16 12.84 -3.58 -14.04
N GLY A 17 13.67 -3.16 -13.07
CA GLY A 17 14.36 -1.87 -13.11
C GLY A 17 13.53 -0.68 -12.61
N ALA A 18 12.27 -0.89 -12.21
CA ALA A 18 11.45 0.21 -11.69
C ALA A 18 12.08 0.87 -10.45
N PRO A 19 12.11 2.20 -10.38
CA PRO A 19 12.68 2.92 -9.25
C PRO A 19 11.80 2.76 -8.00
N VAL A 20 12.44 2.78 -6.83
CA VAL A 20 11.74 2.92 -5.55
C VAL A 20 11.39 4.38 -5.34
N VAL A 21 10.13 4.66 -5.11
CA VAL A 21 9.59 6.00 -4.91
C VAL A 21 9.26 6.23 -3.44
N ASN A 22 9.76 7.33 -2.90
CA ASN A 22 9.37 7.81 -1.57
C ASN A 22 8.24 8.84 -1.74
N LEU A 23 7.07 8.56 -1.18
CA LEU A 23 5.89 9.39 -1.36
C LEU A 23 6.08 10.83 -0.87
N PHE A 24 6.78 11.00 0.26
CA PHE A 24 7.04 12.32 0.81
C PHE A 24 7.95 13.15 -0.11
N LYS A 25 9.03 12.54 -0.61
CA LYS A 25 9.97 13.24 -1.51
C LYS A 25 9.38 13.56 -2.87
N GLN A 26 8.51 12.68 -3.37
CA GLN A 26 7.94 12.81 -4.71
C GLN A 26 6.72 13.73 -4.76
N TRP A 27 5.81 13.61 -3.77
CA TRP A 27 4.50 14.30 -3.82
C TRP A 27 4.12 15.01 -2.53
N ASN A 28 5.02 15.14 -1.56
CA ASN A 28 4.75 15.69 -0.23
C ASN A 28 3.60 14.96 0.51
N ILE A 29 3.48 13.66 0.27
CA ILE A 29 2.46 12.81 0.88
C ILE A 29 3.09 12.00 2.01
N VAL A 30 2.48 12.06 3.17
CA VAL A 30 2.88 11.32 4.37
C VAL A 30 1.82 10.28 4.69
N CYS A 31 2.26 9.07 4.98
CA CYS A 31 1.39 8.02 5.49
C CYS A 31 1.23 8.17 7.01
N GLU A 32 0.00 8.20 7.51
CA GLU A 32 -0.25 8.30 8.94
C GLU A 32 0.18 7.03 9.65
N GLN A 33 -0.41 5.93 9.26
CA GLN A 33 -0.11 4.61 9.80
C GLN A 33 -0.61 3.55 8.83
N ILE A 34 0.22 2.54 8.58
CA ILE A 34 -0.24 1.33 7.92
C ILE A 34 -0.73 0.38 9.01
N PRO A 35 -2.00 -0.05 8.98
CA PRO A 35 -2.48 -1.05 9.93
C PRO A 35 -1.73 -2.36 9.74
N PHE A 36 -1.61 -3.12 10.81
CA PHE A 36 -1.03 -4.47 10.72
C PHE A 36 -1.78 -5.33 9.69
N PRO A 37 -1.09 -6.23 9.01
CA PRO A 37 -1.71 -7.11 8.04
C PRO A 37 -2.87 -7.89 8.66
N LYS A 38 -4.03 -7.82 8.03
CA LYS A 38 -5.16 -8.67 8.42
C LYS A 38 -4.84 -10.11 8.04
N THR A 39 -4.96 -11.02 8.99
CA THR A 39 -4.79 -12.45 8.76
C THR A 39 -6.14 -13.14 8.86
N GLU A 40 -6.64 -13.63 7.75
CA GLU A 40 -7.86 -14.43 7.66
C GLU A 40 -7.58 -15.66 6.82
N THR A 41 -7.88 -16.82 7.36
CA THR A 41 -7.65 -18.10 6.67
C THR A 41 -8.68 -18.31 5.57
N LYS A 42 -8.28 -19.04 4.53
CA LYS A 42 -9.26 -19.54 3.54
C LYS A 42 -10.20 -20.53 4.19
N ASP A 43 -11.43 -20.58 3.70
CA ASP A 43 -12.41 -21.53 4.16
C ASP A 43 -11.93 -22.96 3.84
N LEU A 44 -11.99 -23.82 4.83
CA LEU A 44 -11.65 -25.24 4.67
C LEU A 44 -12.91 -26.00 4.25
N PRO A 45 -12.76 -27.06 3.44
CA PRO A 45 -13.88 -27.96 3.17
C PRO A 45 -14.37 -28.60 4.46
N THR A 46 -15.65 -28.43 4.76
CA THR A 46 -16.30 -28.99 5.94
C THR A 46 -17.54 -29.77 5.53
N HIS A 47 -17.89 -30.78 6.31
CA HIS A 47 -19.13 -31.53 6.15
C HIS A 47 -19.84 -31.64 7.50
N ASP A 48 -21.07 -31.14 7.54
CA ASP A 48 -21.92 -31.22 8.72
C ASP A 48 -22.92 -32.38 8.57
N TYR A 49 -22.90 -33.31 9.54
CA TYR A 49 -23.79 -34.44 9.60
C TYR A 49 -24.86 -34.17 10.67
N SER A 50 -26.10 -34.23 10.29
CA SER A 50 -27.25 -34.00 11.20
C SER A 50 -27.31 -34.97 12.41
N SER A 51 -26.59 -36.08 12.37
CA SER A 51 -26.53 -37.09 13.41
C SER A 51 -25.33 -37.02 14.34
N LYS A 52 -24.40 -36.06 14.11
CA LYS A 52 -23.19 -35.85 14.91
C LYS A 52 -23.17 -34.46 15.50
N ASN A 53 -22.50 -34.31 16.64
CA ASN A 53 -22.16 -32.98 17.16
C ASN A 53 -20.93 -32.43 16.44
N GLY A 54 -21.02 -31.16 15.96
CA GLY A 54 -19.96 -30.51 15.24
C GLY A 54 -19.89 -30.90 13.76
N GLU A 55 -18.82 -30.54 13.11
CA GLU A 55 -18.56 -30.79 11.69
C GLU A 55 -17.26 -31.57 11.49
N ASP A 56 -17.18 -32.32 10.42
CA ASP A 56 -15.92 -32.90 9.95
C ASP A 56 -15.24 -31.91 9.01
N ALA A 57 -14.06 -31.40 9.39
CA ALA A 57 -13.27 -30.48 8.60
C ALA A 57 -12.00 -31.17 8.06
N TYR A 58 -11.69 -30.95 6.78
CA TYR A 58 -10.39 -31.30 6.26
C TYR A 58 -9.38 -30.21 6.67
N ILE A 59 -8.49 -30.54 7.59
CA ILE A 59 -7.45 -29.64 8.08
C ILE A 59 -6.13 -30.02 7.43
N PRO A 60 -5.64 -29.22 6.43
CA PRO A 60 -4.35 -29.46 5.81
C PRO A 60 -3.20 -29.13 6.78
N SER A 61 -2.00 -29.60 6.46
CA SER A 61 -0.78 -29.27 7.25
C SER A 61 -0.43 -27.79 7.22
N PHE A 62 -0.93 -27.05 6.25
CA PHE A 62 -0.78 -25.61 6.11
C PHE A 62 -2.14 -24.98 5.73
N ILE A 63 -2.58 -24.00 6.52
CA ILE A 63 -3.83 -23.29 6.26
C ILE A 63 -3.50 -22.00 5.50
N PRO A 64 -3.90 -21.86 4.23
CA PRO A 64 -3.59 -20.66 3.45
C PRO A 64 -4.38 -19.43 3.91
N ILE A 65 -3.78 -18.27 3.75
CA ILE A 65 -4.35 -16.99 4.13
C ILE A 65 -5.07 -16.35 2.93
N LYS A 66 -6.19 -15.67 3.19
CA LYS A 66 -6.90 -14.88 2.17
C LYS A 66 -6.17 -13.59 1.83
N ALA A 67 -6.32 -13.13 0.59
CA ALA A 67 -6.01 -11.76 0.23
C ALA A 67 -6.89 -10.80 1.04
N TYR A 68 -6.37 -9.61 1.38
CA TYR A 68 -7.07 -8.65 2.24
C TYR A 68 -7.05 -7.24 1.67
N ASP A 69 -7.97 -6.41 2.14
CA ASP A 69 -8.00 -5.00 1.85
C ASP A 69 -7.21 -4.22 2.92
N LEU A 70 -6.41 -3.27 2.47
CA LEU A 70 -5.57 -2.44 3.29
C LEU A 70 -5.99 -0.98 3.11
N ALA A 71 -6.63 -0.42 4.13
CA ALA A 71 -7.02 0.98 4.13
C ALA A 71 -5.93 1.81 4.82
N ILE A 72 -5.41 2.81 4.12
CA ILE A 72 -4.33 3.67 4.62
C ILE A 72 -4.77 5.12 4.56
N SER A 73 -4.55 5.84 5.65
CA SER A 73 -4.75 7.29 5.72
C SER A 73 -3.47 8.03 5.37
N PHE A 74 -3.61 9.06 4.55
CA PHE A 74 -2.51 9.89 4.08
C PHE A 74 -2.77 11.35 4.38
N TYR A 75 -1.68 12.10 4.55
CA TYR A 75 -1.67 13.54 4.66
C TYR A 75 -0.86 14.13 3.53
N TYR A 76 -1.42 15.15 2.88
CA TYR A 76 -0.66 15.99 1.98
C TYR A 76 -0.14 17.22 2.74
N THR A 77 1.17 17.46 2.68
CA THR A 77 1.86 18.50 3.46
C THR A 77 2.53 19.55 2.57
N GLY A 78 2.26 19.54 1.26
CA GLY A 78 2.77 20.52 0.32
C GLY A 78 1.84 21.74 0.19
N ASP A 79 2.16 22.60 -0.78
CA ASP A 79 1.37 23.79 -1.06
C ASP A 79 -0.03 23.44 -1.53
N LEU A 80 -1.05 24.16 -1.04
CA LEU A 80 -2.45 23.91 -1.41
C LEU A 80 -2.70 24.07 -2.91
N ASP A 81 -2.04 25.03 -3.57
CA ASP A 81 -2.16 25.24 -5.01
C ASP A 81 -1.68 24.05 -5.84
N SER A 82 -0.74 23.27 -5.31
CA SER A 82 -0.21 22.06 -5.94
C SER A 82 -0.90 20.77 -5.48
N CYS A 83 -1.85 20.85 -4.57
CA CYS A 83 -2.50 19.70 -3.95
C CYS A 83 -3.16 18.77 -4.98
N TYR A 84 -3.99 19.33 -5.86
CA TYR A 84 -4.66 18.54 -6.90
C TYR A 84 -3.66 17.86 -7.84
N THR A 85 -2.62 18.58 -8.25
CA THR A 85 -1.59 18.04 -9.14
C THR A 85 -0.80 16.93 -8.46
N ASN A 86 -0.39 17.10 -7.22
CA ASN A 86 0.41 16.09 -6.51
C ASN A 86 -0.41 14.87 -6.10
N ILE A 87 -1.65 15.05 -5.66
CA ILE A 87 -2.49 13.93 -5.24
C ILE A 87 -3.07 13.21 -6.46
N PHE A 88 -3.82 13.91 -7.33
CA PHE A 88 -4.57 13.26 -8.39
C PHE A 88 -3.75 12.98 -9.64
N LYS A 89 -3.04 13.98 -10.17
CA LYS A 89 -2.22 13.82 -11.38
C LYS A 89 -0.86 13.19 -11.11
N GLY A 90 -0.40 13.20 -9.85
CA GLY A 90 0.82 12.54 -9.42
C GLY A 90 0.55 11.16 -8.82
N PHE A 91 0.22 11.13 -7.53
CA PHE A 91 0.14 9.88 -6.77
C PHE A 91 -0.95 8.92 -7.26
N ILE A 92 -2.18 9.40 -7.41
CA ILE A 92 -3.30 8.54 -7.88
C ILE A 92 -3.04 8.05 -9.30
N ALA A 93 -2.57 8.92 -10.20
CA ALA A 93 -2.22 8.54 -11.56
C ALA A 93 -1.10 7.49 -11.60
N TYR A 94 -0.09 7.63 -10.75
CA TYR A 94 0.97 6.63 -10.58
C TYR A 94 0.40 5.27 -10.15
N LEU A 95 -0.53 5.25 -9.19
CA LEU A 95 -1.19 4.04 -8.70
C LEU A 95 -2.10 3.38 -9.75
N GLN A 96 -2.71 4.16 -10.61
CA GLN A 96 -3.54 3.68 -11.71
C GLN A 96 -2.74 3.23 -12.93
N GLY A 97 -1.44 3.52 -12.96
CA GLY A 97 -0.58 3.19 -14.10
C GLY A 97 -0.76 4.12 -15.29
N THR A 98 -1.21 5.36 -15.05
CA THR A 98 -1.25 6.39 -16.09
C THR A 98 0.18 6.74 -16.49
N PRO A 99 0.59 6.58 -17.76
CA PRO A 99 1.95 6.89 -18.16
C PRO A 99 2.19 8.40 -18.12
N PRO A 100 3.19 8.91 -17.40
CA PRO A 100 3.82 10.16 -17.77
C PRO A 100 4.51 9.98 -19.13
N VAL A 101 4.60 11.04 -19.86
CA VAL A 101 4.86 11.06 -21.31
C VAL A 101 6.23 10.46 -21.73
N ASN A 102 7.12 10.10 -20.81
CA ASN A 102 8.49 9.69 -21.13
C ASN A 102 9.10 8.61 -20.23
N ASP A 103 8.34 7.84 -19.49
CA ASP A 103 8.90 6.84 -18.59
C ASP A 103 8.37 5.44 -18.89
N ASN A 104 9.26 4.48 -19.12
CA ASN A 104 8.92 3.08 -19.40
C ASN A 104 8.34 2.33 -18.17
N TYR A 105 8.30 2.98 -17.01
CA TYR A 105 7.85 2.37 -15.75
C TYR A 105 6.45 2.76 -15.32
N ASP A 106 5.70 3.43 -16.20
CA ASP A 106 4.43 4.05 -15.82
C ASP A 106 3.22 3.16 -15.94
N SER A 107 3.29 2.12 -16.74
CA SER A 107 2.21 1.16 -16.78
C SER A 107 2.26 0.26 -15.56
N ILE A 108 1.15 0.10 -14.85
CA ILE A 108 0.97 -1.06 -14.00
C ILE A 108 0.78 -2.23 -14.95
N THR A 109 1.87 -2.93 -15.19
CA THR A 109 1.84 -4.21 -15.87
C THR A 109 1.49 -5.32 -14.86
N GLU A 110 1.62 -6.52 -15.26
CA GLU A 110 1.32 -7.70 -14.46
C GLU A 110 1.91 -7.62 -13.04
N GLY A 111 1.08 -7.76 -12.04
CA GLY A 111 1.47 -7.90 -10.64
C GLY A 111 1.30 -6.68 -9.73
N GLY A 112 0.94 -5.51 -10.25
CA GLY A 112 0.73 -4.31 -9.44
C GLY A 112 2.03 -3.69 -8.92
N PHE A 113 2.07 -3.36 -7.65
CA PHE A 113 3.24 -2.73 -7.03
C PHE A 113 3.61 -3.35 -5.69
N ARG A 114 4.81 -2.98 -5.20
CA ARG A 114 5.32 -3.28 -3.87
C ARG A 114 5.15 -2.05 -3.00
N ILE A 115 4.74 -2.26 -1.75
CA ILE A 115 4.69 -1.20 -0.73
C ILE A 115 5.54 -1.61 0.46
N TYR A 116 6.18 -0.63 1.10
CA TYR A 116 6.99 -0.84 2.29
C TYR A 116 6.83 0.31 3.27
N ASP A 117 6.35 0.00 4.47
CA ASP A 117 6.30 0.93 5.58
C ASP A 117 7.62 0.88 6.36
N ARG A 118 8.38 1.96 6.28
CA ARG A 118 9.66 2.06 6.98
C ARG A 118 9.53 2.13 8.50
N HIS A 119 8.39 2.58 9.00
CA HIS A 119 8.17 2.72 10.44
C HIS A 119 7.94 1.36 11.12
N ASN A 120 7.04 0.58 10.55
CA ASN A 120 6.71 -0.74 11.07
C ASN A 120 7.56 -1.86 10.44
N MET A 121 8.38 -1.54 9.43
CA MET A 121 9.18 -2.50 8.66
C MET A 121 8.32 -3.61 8.05
N ILE A 122 7.15 -3.26 7.55
CA ILE A 122 6.22 -4.17 6.91
C ILE A 122 6.18 -3.89 5.41
N GLY A 123 6.51 -4.88 4.61
CA GLY A 123 6.42 -4.82 3.16
C GLY A 123 5.49 -5.86 2.58
N ARG A 124 4.77 -5.49 1.52
CA ARG A 124 3.89 -6.39 0.77
C ARG A 124 4.07 -6.16 -0.72
N GLN A 125 3.87 -7.24 -1.48
CA GLN A 125 3.90 -7.21 -2.94
C GLN A 125 2.54 -7.58 -3.54
N LYS A 126 2.42 -7.44 -4.86
CA LYS A 126 1.16 -7.67 -5.60
C LYS A 126 0.00 -6.87 -5.00
N VAL A 127 0.29 -5.59 -4.78
CA VAL A 127 -0.67 -4.62 -4.26
C VAL A 127 -1.21 -3.78 -5.40
N TYR A 128 -2.48 -3.43 -5.37
CA TYR A 128 -3.08 -2.50 -6.32
C TYR A 128 -4.12 -1.61 -5.66
N LEU A 129 -4.36 -0.45 -6.25
CA LEU A 129 -5.37 0.48 -5.79
C LEU A 129 -6.77 -0.10 -6.06
N LYS A 130 -7.56 -0.26 -5.00
CA LYS A 130 -8.94 -0.74 -5.09
C LYS A 130 -9.93 0.40 -5.19
N SER A 131 -9.78 1.41 -4.33
CA SER A 131 -10.67 2.56 -4.32
C SER A 131 -10.00 3.79 -3.73
N PHE A 132 -10.43 4.93 -4.25
CA PHE A 132 -10.21 6.25 -3.68
C PHE A 132 -11.57 6.88 -3.43
N ASP A 133 -11.80 7.33 -2.20
CA ASP A 133 -13.03 8.00 -1.83
C ASP A 133 -12.75 9.50 -1.64
N PRO A 134 -13.18 10.36 -2.58
CA PRO A 134 -12.95 11.79 -2.48
C PRO A 134 -13.73 12.45 -1.32
N GLU A 135 -14.76 11.81 -0.79
CA GLU A 135 -15.50 12.30 0.38
C GLU A 135 -14.67 12.21 1.66
N ASN A 136 -13.61 11.38 1.65
CA ASN A 136 -12.66 11.30 2.76
C ASN A 136 -11.57 12.38 2.71
N LEU A 137 -11.64 13.31 1.78
CA LEU A 137 -10.72 14.44 1.72
C LEU A 137 -11.13 15.48 2.77
N VAL A 138 -10.40 15.54 3.86
CA VAL A 138 -10.69 16.43 4.99
C VAL A 138 -9.59 17.48 5.11
N HIS A 139 -9.99 18.77 5.16
CA HIS A 139 -9.10 19.85 5.57
C HIS A 139 -8.90 19.78 7.08
N ILE A 140 -7.67 19.51 7.50
CA ILE A 140 -7.26 19.67 8.90
C ILE A 140 -6.76 21.10 9.08
N SER A 141 -6.95 21.69 10.24
CA SER A 141 -6.52 23.06 10.53
C SER A 141 -5.02 23.21 10.22
N GLY A 142 -4.71 24.13 9.32
CA GLY A 142 -3.40 24.30 8.71
C GLY A 142 -3.41 23.87 7.24
N ASP A 143 -2.24 23.74 6.65
CA ASP A 143 -2.06 23.48 5.22
C ASP A 143 -1.99 21.99 4.87
N SER A 144 -2.60 21.12 5.68
CA SER A 144 -2.59 19.67 5.44
C SER A 144 -3.97 19.14 5.07
N ILE A 145 -4.00 18.26 4.06
CA ILE A 145 -5.20 17.60 3.59
C ILE A 145 -5.07 16.12 3.89
N GLN A 146 -6.06 15.58 4.58
CA GLN A 146 -6.15 14.14 4.85
C GLN A 146 -7.04 13.45 3.82
N PHE A 147 -6.60 12.28 3.35
CA PHE A 147 -7.38 11.42 2.47
C PHE A 147 -7.09 9.96 2.75
N LYS A 148 -7.99 9.09 2.31
CA LYS A 148 -7.89 7.65 2.54
C LYS A 148 -7.96 6.88 1.24
N LEU A 149 -7.07 5.91 1.08
CA LEU A 149 -7.07 4.97 -0.03
C LEU A 149 -7.24 3.55 0.49
N THR A 150 -7.92 2.74 -0.28
CA THR A 150 -8.00 1.30 -0.04
C THR A 150 -7.23 0.56 -1.12
N PHE A 151 -6.31 -0.26 -0.69
CA PHE A 151 -5.51 -1.15 -1.53
C PHE A 151 -5.97 -2.59 -1.37
N ARG A 152 -5.78 -3.39 -2.39
CA ARG A 152 -5.91 -4.84 -2.32
C ARG A 152 -4.52 -5.47 -2.26
N VAL A 153 -4.27 -6.27 -1.24
CA VAL A 153 -3.05 -7.07 -1.09
C VAL A 153 -3.36 -8.48 -1.55
N SER A 154 -2.86 -8.85 -2.72
CA SER A 154 -3.12 -10.17 -3.32
C SER A 154 -2.18 -11.25 -2.77
N ASP A 155 -0.98 -10.85 -2.35
CA ASP A 155 -0.01 -11.74 -1.71
C ASP A 155 0.12 -11.38 -0.22
N PRO A 156 -0.62 -12.03 0.66
CA PRO A 156 -0.66 -11.69 2.08
C PRO A 156 0.52 -12.24 2.89
N SER A 157 1.32 -13.12 2.32
CA SER A 157 2.30 -13.93 3.06
C SER A 157 3.76 -13.56 2.78
N THR A 158 4.05 -12.98 1.62
CA THR A 158 5.44 -12.67 1.25
C THR A 158 5.83 -11.31 1.83
N ASP A 159 6.85 -11.32 2.69
CA ASP A 159 7.48 -10.11 3.20
C ASP A 159 8.56 -9.62 2.23
N ILE A 160 8.56 -8.32 2.00
CA ILE A 160 9.56 -7.66 1.18
C ILE A 160 10.18 -6.50 1.95
N VAL A 161 11.37 -6.08 1.55
CA VAL A 161 12.04 -4.88 2.06
C VAL A 161 12.41 -4.00 0.89
N LEU A 162 12.03 -2.71 0.98
CA LEU A 162 12.47 -1.69 0.05
C LEU A 162 13.37 -0.70 0.78
N THR A 163 14.44 -0.29 0.12
CA THR A 163 15.37 0.72 0.64
C THR A 163 15.19 2.03 -0.13
N ASP A 164 15.15 3.14 0.60
CA ASP A 164 15.12 4.46 -0.01
C ASP A 164 16.50 4.75 -0.66
N PRO A 165 16.58 4.89 -1.99
CA PRO A 165 17.85 5.11 -2.67
C PRO A 165 18.49 6.46 -2.31
N ASN A 166 17.74 7.37 -1.68
CA ASN A 166 18.24 8.69 -1.28
C ASN A 166 18.71 8.75 0.18
N VAL A 167 18.58 7.66 0.93
CA VAL A 167 19.14 7.55 2.28
C VAL A 167 20.60 7.07 2.14
N LYS A 168 21.54 7.98 2.34
CA LYS A 168 22.94 7.58 2.55
C LYS A 168 23.00 6.81 3.87
N VAL A 169 23.24 5.51 3.79
CA VAL A 169 23.61 4.71 4.96
C VAL A 169 25.02 5.16 5.33
N THR A 170 25.15 5.96 6.37
CA THR A 170 26.44 6.19 7.01
C THR A 170 26.74 4.93 7.82
N LEU A 171 27.66 4.13 7.30
CA LEU A 171 28.24 2.99 8.04
C LEU A 171 29.11 3.53 9.16
#